data_dd83dfb5058d077ccb4bddc239964f2d
#
_entry.id   dd83dfb5058d077ccb4bddc239964f2d
#
_cell.length_a   1.000
_cell.length_b   1.000
_cell.length_c   1.000
_cell.angle_alpha   90.00
_cell.angle_beta   90.00
_cell.angle_gamma   90.00
#
_symmetry.space_group_name_H-M   'P 1'
#
loop_
_entity.id
_entity.type
_entity.pdbx_description
1 polymer ?
#
loop_
_entity_poly.entity_id
_entity_poly.type
_entity_poly.pdbx_seq_one_letter_code
_entity_poly.pdbx_strand_id
1 'polypeptide(L)'
;MPAQPGGTGRHILPAGTFRVILVIITTLPANGAGTIPEHSGIPVMILADLHTHTKYSHGGNSPAEMHAAAQARGIELIGFTEHSPRPVGFDYTHEYRDRLTRHLPDYASEVLALKAANADGPCRVLFGMEMDWLEGQTDFTRASSTAYDFDYLLGSVHFIGRWGFDDGADPWRAMSQEECEVQYTHYFEAWEAMLASGLFNIAAHPDLIKIFSVEQFHIWLHKPQSRELVRRGLTALRKSGMSMEISSAGIRKACREIYPAPPIMVMAAEMELPISFASDAHVTDDVGYGFARLASYASAFGFREYTVFDRGRRSVHPF
;
A
#
# COMPACT_ATOMS: atom_id res chain seq x y z
N MET A 1 52.28 -36.52 -41.74
CA MET A 1 52.52 -37.21 -40.45
C MET A 1 52.27 -36.19 -39.34
N PRO A 2 51.78 -36.62 -38.18
CA PRO A 2 50.31 -36.57 -37.96
C PRO A 2 49.91 -35.51 -36.97
N ALA A 3 48.65 -35.14 -37.08
CA ALA A 3 47.90 -34.37 -36.11
C ALA A 3 47.56 -35.18 -34.85
N GLN A 4 47.37 -34.50 -33.73
CA GLN A 4 46.53 -35.00 -32.63
C GLN A 4 45.86 -33.84 -31.89
N PRO A 5 44.72 -34.10 -31.23
CA PRO A 5 43.58 -33.18 -31.25
C PRO A 5 43.38 -32.44 -29.91
N GLY A 6 42.65 -31.32 -30.03
CA GLY A 6 42.26 -30.48 -28.94
C GLY A 6 41.14 -31.06 -28.07
N GLY A 7 41.34 -31.02 -26.75
CA GLY A 7 40.33 -31.35 -25.77
C GLY A 7 39.36 -30.20 -25.52
N THR A 8 38.08 -30.47 -25.75
CA THR A 8 36.98 -29.59 -25.36
C THR A 8 36.65 -29.79 -23.88
N GLY A 9 37.10 -28.87 -23.04
CA GLY A 9 36.67 -28.80 -21.65
C GLY A 9 35.29 -28.18 -21.54
N ARG A 10 34.26 -28.99 -21.27
CA ARG A 10 32.96 -28.52 -20.82
C ARG A 10 33.06 -28.19 -19.34
N HIS A 11 33.01 -26.90 -19.01
CA HIS A 11 32.75 -26.46 -17.64
C HIS A 11 31.29 -26.70 -17.31
N ILE A 12 31.04 -27.70 -16.46
CA ILE A 12 29.73 -27.93 -15.83
C ILE A 12 29.67 -26.99 -14.63
N LEU A 13 28.76 -26.03 -14.68
CA LEU A 13 28.38 -25.22 -13.50
C LEU A 13 27.58 -26.09 -12.54
N PRO A 14 27.75 -25.94 -11.21
CA PRO A 14 27.00 -26.72 -10.24
C PRO A 14 25.55 -26.28 -10.20
N ALA A 15 24.66 -27.27 -10.17
CA ALA A 15 23.22 -27.10 -10.01
C ALA A 15 22.91 -26.35 -8.71
N GLY A 16 22.38 -25.14 -8.84
CA GLY A 16 21.81 -24.38 -7.72
C GLY A 16 20.61 -25.11 -7.15
N THR A 17 20.66 -25.39 -5.87
CA THR A 17 19.61 -26.04 -5.11
C THR A 17 18.39 -25.14 -5.04
N PHE A 18 17.37 -25.39 -5.86
CA PHE A 18 16.06 -24.77 -5.72
C PHE A 18 15.43 -25.26 -4.41
N ARG A 19 15.40 -24.42 -3.39
CA ARG A 19 14.51 -24.62 -2.25
C ARG A 19 13.09 -24.27 -2.71
N VAL A 20 12.31 -25.31 -2.98
CA VAL A 20 10.86 -25.18 -3.12
C VAL A 20 10.31 -24.83 -1.73
N ILE A 21 9.92 -23.59 -1.52
CA ILE A 21 9.15 -23.22 -0.33
C ILE A 21 7.72 -23.68 -0.59
N LEU A 22 7.38 -24.85 -0.05
CA LEU A 22 6.01 -25.33 0.01
C LEU A 22 5.26 -24.48 1.04
N VAL A 23 4.58 -23.42 0.59
CA VAL A 23 3.66 -22.66 1.44
C VAL A 23 2.41 -23.52 1.60
N ILE A 24 2.30 -24.23 2.71
CA ILE A 24 1.05 -24.88 3.13
C ILE A 24 0.09 -23.73 3.51
N ILE A 25 -0.81 -23.41 2.61
CA ILE A 25 -1.96 -22.52 2.92
C ILE A 25 -2.93 -23.36 3.75
N THR A 26 -2.69 -23.43 5.06
CA THR A 26 -3.73 -23.87 5.99
C THR A 26 -4.62 -22.65 6.24
N THR A 27 -5.88 -22.76 5.85
CA THR A 27 -6.94 -21.85 6.27
C THR A 27 -6.88 -21.71 7.79
N LEU A 28 -6.55 -20.52 8.28
CA LEU A 28 -6.61 -20.23 9.70
C LEU A 28 -8.08 -20.27 10.14
N PRO A 29 -8.45 -21.11 11.11
CA PRO A 29 -9.81 -21.11 11.63
C PRO A 29 -10.05 -19.81 12.41
N ALA A 30 -11.20 -19.23 12.22
CA ALA A 30 -11.73 -18.21 13.10
C ALA A 30 -11.99 -18.85 14.47
N ASN A 31 -11.31 -18.32 15.50
CA ASN A 31 -11.40 -18.75 16.91
C ASN A 31 -10.67 -20.06 17.27
N GLY A 32 -9.49 -19.88 17.85
CA GLY A 32 -8.77 -20.93 18.55
C GLY A 32 -7.48 -20.42 19.16
N ALA A 33 -7.40 -20.32 20.49
CA ALA A 33 -6.17 -20.05 21.21
C ALA A 33 -5.20 -21.24 21.01
N GLY A 34 -4.42 -21.16 19.95
CA GLY A 34 -3.28 -22.05 19.69
C GLY A 34 -2.01 -21.31 20.13
N THR A 35 -1.29 -21.87 21.08
CA THR A 35 0.02 -21.41 21.55
C THR A 35 0.99 -21.36 20.37
N ILE A 36 1.39 -20.14 19.98
CA ILE A 36 2.49 -19.89 19.07
C ILE A 36 3.78 -20.26 19.80
N PRO A 37 4.75 -20.98 19.21
CA PRO A 37 6.02 -21.25 19.85
C PRO A 37 6.72 -19.91 20.13
N GLU A 38 7.10 -19.68 21.39
CA GLU A 38 7.91 -18.56 21.84
C GLU A 38 9.28 -18.65 21.14
N HIS A 39 9.45 -17.88 20.08
CA HIS A 39 10.78 -17.47 19.69
C HIS A 39 11.17 -16.31 20.63
N SER A 40 12.19 -16.52 21.44
CA SER A 40 12.85 -15.52 22.28
C SER A 40 13.40 -14.39 21.39
N GLY A 41 12.60 -13.38 21.16
CA GLY A 41 12.93 -12.17 20.41
C GLY A 41 12.08 -11.01 20.94
N ILE A 42 12.68 -9.83 20.96
CA ILE A 42 12.02 -8.54 21.21
C ILE A 42 10.68 -8.54 20.43
N PRO A 43 9.57 -8.13 21.05
CA PRO A 43 8.29 -8.10 20.34
C PRO A 43 8.45 -7.26 19.06
N VAL A 44 8.19 -7.89 17.93
CA VAL A 44 8.18 -7.26 16.62
C VAL A 44 7.07 -6.20 16.62
N MET A 45 7.44 -4.94 16.55
CA MET A 45 6.51 -3.81 16.67
C MET A 45 6.63 -2.87 15.47
N ILE A 46 5.53 -2.66 14.78
CA ILE A 46 5.42 -1.58 13.78
C ILE A 46 5.19 -0.28 14.55
N LEU A 47 6.14 0.64 14.46
CA LEU A 47 6.14 1.90 15.22
C LEU A 47 5.71 3.12 14.36
N ALA A 48 5.42 2.91 13.07
CA ALA A 48 4.99 3.97 12.16
C ALA A 48 3.69 3.61 11.46
N ASP A 49 2.71 4.51 11.50
CA ASP A 49 1.48 4.46 10.70
C ASP A 49 1.54 5.55 9.64
N LEU A 50 1.75 5.17 8.39
CA LEU A 50 2.07 6.09 7.31
C LEU A 50 0.88 6.44 6.41
N HIS A 51 -0.34 6.03 6.78
CA HIS A 51 -1.54 6.32 6.01
C HIS A 51 -2.74 6.52 6.94
N THR A 52 -3.07 7.78 7.17
CA THR A 52 -4.19 8.16 8.04
C THR A 52 -4.92 9.39 7.50
N HIS A 53 -6.23 9.42 7.72
CA HIS A 53 -7.15 10.48 7.31
C HIS A 53 -7.77 11.17 8.51
N THR A 54 -8.34 12.36 8.29
CA THR A 54 -8.94 13.17 9.34
C THR A 54 -10.29 13.77 8.88
N LYS A 55 -10.87 14.61 9.73
CA LYS A 55 -12.07 15.38 9.43
C LYS A 55 -12.00 16.25 8.15
N TYR A 56 -10.82 16.48 7.62
CA TYR A 56 -10.61 17.32 6.43
C TYR A 56 -10.96 16.61 5.11
N SER A 57 -10.95 15.27 5.11
CA SER A 57 -11.57 14.48 4.05
C SER A 57 -12.86 13.83 4.54
N HIS A 58 -12.88 12.54 4.77
CA HIS A 58 -14.05 11.82 5.27
C HIS A 58 -13.80 11.07 6.58
N GLY A 59 -12.68 11.38 7.24
CA GLY A 59 -12.43 10.88 8.59
C GLY A 59 -13.30 11.55 9.66
N GLY A 60 -13.40 10.90 10.81
CA GLY A 60 -14.26 11.34 11.91
C GLY A 60 -13.58 12.24 12.93
N ASN A 61 -12.25 12.32 12.92
CA ASN A 61 -11.47 12.96 14.00
C ASN A 61 -10.49 14.01 13.45
N SER A 62 -10.11 14.96 14.32
CA SER A 62 -9.09 15.97 14.03
C SER A 62 -7.68 15.34 14.01
N PRO A 63 -6.68 15.99 13.37
CA PRO A 63 -5.28 15.56 13.46
C PRO A 63 -4.78 15.39 14.90
N ALA A 64 -5.16 16.28 15.80
CA ALA A 64 -4.76 16.21 17.20
C ALA A 64 -5.33 14.98 17.92
N GLU A 65 -6.60 14.60 17.66
CA GLU A 65 -7.21 13.40 18.24
C GLU A 65 -6.56 12.13 17.67
N MET A 66 -6.31 12.09 16.36
CA MET A 66 -5.62 10.97 15.69
C MET A 66 -4.19 10.80 16.23
N HIS A 67 -3.45 11.90 16.42
CA HIS A 67 -2.12 11.90 17.03
C HIS A 67 -2.14 11.37 18.46
N ALA A 68 -3.09 11.84 19.29
CA ALA A 68 -3.25 11.34 20.65
C ALA A 68 -3.54 9.83 20.68
N ALA A 69 -4.34 9.33 19.75
CA ALA A 69 -4.61 7.90 19.60
C ALA A 69 -3.35 7.11 19.21
N ALA A 70 -2.52 7.66 18.34
CA ALA A 70 -1.22 7.07 17.95
C ALA A 70 -0.29 6.96 19.17
N GLN A 71 -0.14 8.03 19.94
CA GLN A 71 0.65 8.03 21.17
C GLN A 71 0.15 6.98 22.18
N ALA A 72 -1.15 6.91 22.39
CA ALA A 72 -1.75 5.95 23.32
C ALA A 72 -1.49 4.49 22.93
N ARG A 73 -1.21 4.22 21.65
CA ARG A 73 -0.89 2.89 21.11
C ARG A 73 0.61 2.62 20.96
N GLY A 74 1.46 3.55 21.40
CA GLY A 74 2.91 3.42 21.30
C GLY A 74 3.45 3.57 19.87
N ILE A 75 2.70 4.23 18.97
CA ILE A 75 3.18 4.60 17.64
C ILE A 75 4.11 5.79 17.80
N GLU A 76 5.33 5.68 17.28
CA GLU A 76 6.37 6.72 17.39
C GLU A 76 6.36 7.69 16.21
N LEU A 77 5.66 7.33 15.13
CA LEU A 77 5.56 8.14 13.92
C LEU A 77 4.19 7.98 13.26
N ILE A 78 3.42 9.06 13.18
CA ILE A 78 2.16 9.09 12.44
C ILE A 78 2.30 9.99 11.21
N GLY A 79 1.86 9.49 10.07
CA GLY A 79 1.77 10.23 8.82
C GLY A 79 0.33 10.59 8.51
N PHE A 80 0.04 11.88 8.39
CA PHE A 80 -1.23 12.35 7.88
C PHE A 80 -1.18 12.43 6.37
N THR A 81 -2.14 11.83 5.69
CA THR A 81 -2.16 11.67 4.24
C THR A 81 -3.56 11.80 3.69
N GLU A 82 -4.14 13.00 3.89
CA GLU A 82 -5.47 13.29 3.35
C GLU A 82 -5.57 13.06 1.84
N HIS A 83 -6.78 12.79 1.37
CA HIS A 83 -7.02 12.73 -0.06
C HIS A 83 -6.75 14.08 -0.74
N SER A 84 -6.04 14.02 -1.85
CA SER A 84 -5.73 15.20 -2.65
C SER A 84 -6.98 15.79 -3.32
N PRO A 85 -7.00 17.09 -3.61
CA PRO A 85 -7.98 17.68 -4.53
C PRO A 85 -8.02 16.90 -5.86
N ARG A 86 -9.21 16.88 -6.46
CA ARG A 86 -9.46 16.19 -7.75
C ARG A 86 -9.95 17.17 -8.80
N PRO A 87 -9.65 16.97 -10.08
CA PRO A 87 -10.19 17.78 -11.17
C PRO A 87 -11.67 17.46 -11.41
N VAL A 88 -12.36 18.32 -12.15
CA VAL A 88 -13.76 18.11 -12.52
C VAL A 88 -13.93 16.78 -13.27
N GLY A 89 -14.94 16.03 -12.86
CA GLY A 89 -15.30 14.74 -13.43
C GLY A 89 -14.69 13.54 -12.72
N PHE A 90 -13.96 13.77 -11.63
CA PHE A 90 -13.46 12.71 -10.73
C PHE A 90 -14.04 13.00 -9.34
N ASP A 91 -15.22 12.49 -9.07
CA ASP A 91 -15.90 12.65 -7.80
C ASP A 91 -16.65 11.38 -7.42
N TYR A 92 -16.93 11.24 -6.14
CA TYR A 92 -17.89 10.27 -5.61
C TYR A 92 -19.29 10.87 -5.60
N THR A 93 -20.30 10.09 -5.25
CA THR A 93 -21.71 10.42 -5.34
C THR A 93 -22.13 11.66 -4.54
N HIS A 94 -21.30 12.18 -3.62
CA HIS A 94 -21.66 13.21 -2.64
C HIS A 94 -20.83 14.50 -2.70
N GLU A 95 -20.51 15.02 -3.89
CA GLU A 95 -19.78 16.29 -4.07
C GLU A 95 -18.49 16.40 -3.21
N TYR A 96 -17.80 15.29 -3.06
CA TYR A 96 -16.65 15.15 -2.17
C TYR A 96 -15.46 15.97 -2.65
N ARG A 97 -15.31 16.13 -3.96
CA ARG A 97 -14.21 16.88 -4.61
C ARG A 97 -14.08 18.32 -4.10
N ASP A 98 -15.17 19.07 -4.02
CA ASP A 98 -15.15 20.47 -3.59
C ASP A 98 -14.79 20.61 -2.11
N ARG A 99 -15.15 19.60 -1.31
CA ARG A 99 -14.72 19.51 0.09
C ARG A 99 -13.22 19.39 0.21
N LEU A 100 -12.60 18.47 -0.53
CA LEU A 100 -11.14 18.27 -0.53
C LEU A 100 -10.40 19.55 -0.89
N THR A 101 -10.84 20.24 -1.94
CA THR A 101 -10.23 21.50 -2.37
C THR A 101 -10.32 22.60 -1.31
N ARG A 102 -11.48 22.75 -0.66
CA ARG A 102 -11.70 23.77 0.37
C ARG A 102 -10.90 23.54 1.64
N HIS A 103 -10.75 22.29 2.05
CA HIS A 103 -10.14 21.95 3.34
C HIS A 103 -8.62 21.74 3.26
N LEU A 104 -8.02 21.65 2.07
CA LEU A 104 -6.58 21.45 1.94
C LEU A 104 -5.73 22.48 2.70
N PRO A 105 -6.02 23.81 2.65
CA PRO A 105 -5.25 24.79 3.42
C PRO A 105 -5.34 24.60 4.94
N ASP A 106 -6.53 24.26 5.45
CA ASP A 106 -6.77 24.04 6.88
C ASP A 106 -6.05 22.75 7.35
N TYR A 107 -6.13 21.69 6.55
CA TYR A 107 -5.38 20.46 6.78
C TYR A 107 -3.88 20.72 6.88
N ALA A 108 -3.32 21.40 5.88
CA ALA A 108 -1.89 21.72 5.85
C ALA A 108 -1.48 22.56 7.08
N SER A 109 -2.26 23.58 7.43
CA SER A 109 -1.99 24.44 8.58
C SER A 109 -2.01 23.68 9.91
N GLU A 110 -3.05 22.86 10.15
CA GLU A 110 -3.19 22.12 11.41
C GLU A 110 -2.12 21.03 11.55
N VAL A 111 -1.83 20.27 10.49
CA VAL A 111 -0.83 19.20 10.52
C VAL A 111 0.59 19.75 10.64
N LEU A 112 0.92 20.84 9.95
CA LEU A 112 2.24 21.46 10.06
C LEU A 112 2.47 22.07 11.46
N ALA A 113 1.45 22.67 12.07
CA ALA A 113 1.51 23.13 13.45
C ALA A 113 1.71 21.97 14.44
N LEU A 114 0.95 20.87 14.26
CA LEU A 114 1.08 19.66 15.08
C LEU A 114 2.47 19.00 14.92
N LYS A 115 3.00 18.97 13.68
CA LYS A 115 4.34 18.48 13.39
C LYS A 115 5.41 19.30 14.10
N ALA A 116 5.33 20.64 14.06
CA ALA A 116 6.26 21.51 14.75
C ALA A 116 6.21 21.33 16.27
N ALA A 117 5.02 21.20 16.84
CA ALA A 117 4.81 21.01 18.28
C ALA A 117 5.34 19.65 18.81
N ASN A 118 5.47 18.64 17.91
CA ASN A 118 5.88 17.27 18.29
C ASN A 118 7.20 16.84 17.62
N ALA A 119 8.05 17.79 17.21
CA ALA A 119 9.32 17.49 16.54
C ALA A 119 10.25 16.57 17.36
N ASP A 120 10.29 16.77 18.67
CA ASP A 120 11.07 15.98 19.61
C ASP A 120 10.17 15.13 20.56
N GLY A 121 8.90 15.00 20.20
CA GLY A 121 7.92 14.25 21.00
C GLY A 121 8.03 12.73 20.81
N PRO A 122 7.35 11.96 21.67
CA PRO A 122 7.36 10.49 21.60
C PRO A 122 6.65 9.93 20.37
N CYS A 123 5.79 10.71 19.72
CA CYS A 123 5.17 10.39 18.47
C CYS A 123 5.35 11.58 17.52
N ARG A 124 6.27 11.46 16.58
CA ARG A 124 6.51 12.49 15.58
C ARG A 124 5.42 12.46 14.52
N VAL A 125 5.23 13.61 13.88
CA VAL A 125 4.22 13.79 12.82
C VAL A 125 4.90 13.99 11.48
N LEU A 126 4.43 13.30 10.46
CA LEU A 126 4.77 13.52 9.07
C LEU A 126 3.58 14.15 8.34
N PHE A 127 3.88 15.09 7.45
CA PHE A 127 2.93 15.76 6.59
C PHE A 127 3.01 15.17 5.19
N GLY A 128 2.02 14.39 4.81
CA GLY A 128 1.91 13.74 3.52
C GLY A 128 0.60 14.04 2.82
N MET A 129 0.37 13.35 1.73
CA MET A 129 -0.90 13.37 0.98
C MET A 129 -1.10 12.05 0.26
N GLU A 130 -2.32 11.52 0.29
CA GLU A 130 -2.73 10.45 -0.60
C GLU A 130 -3.28 11.05 -1.88
N MET A 131 -2.62 10.78 -2.98
CA MET A 131 -2.92 11.37 -4.27
C MET A 131 -3.47 10.33 -5.23
N ASP A 132 -4.60 10.66 -5.84
CA ASP A 132 -5.17 9.84 -6.89
C ASP A 132 -4.32 9.89 -8.16
N TRP A 133 -4.04 8.73 -8.72
CA TRP A 133 -3.62 8.60 -10.11
C TRP A 133 -4.85 8.61 -11.01
N LEU A 134 -5.03 9.68 -11.74
CA LEU A 134 -6.18 9.90 -12.60
C LEU A 134 -5.75 9.86 -14.06
N GLU A 135 -6.33 8.95 -14.82
CA GLU A 135 -6.01 8.79 -16.23
C GLU A 135 -6.20 10.08 -17.01
N GLY A 136 -5.16 10.46 -17.78
CA GLY A 136 -5.16 11.70 -18.57
C GLY A 136 -4.99 12.98 -17.74
N GLN A 137 -4.71 12.90 -16.43
CA GLN A 137 -4.59 14.05 -15.53
C GLN A 137 -3.18 14.20 -14.92
N THR A 138 -2.16 13.67 -15.58
CA THR A 138 -0.77 13.66 -15.06
C THR A 138 -0.27 15.05 -14.70
N ASP A 139 -0.59 16.08 -15.49
CA ASP A 139 -0.15 17.46 -15.21
C ASP A 139 -0.83 18.02 -13.96
N PHE A 140 -2.13 17.71 -13.75
CA PHE A 140 -2.85 18.06 -12.53
C PHE A 140 -2.23 17.38 -11.30
N THR A 141 -1.98 16.08 -11.37
CA THR A 141 -1.36 15.30 -10.30
C THR A 141 0.04 15.84 -9.99
N ARG A 142 0.85 16.15 -11.01
CA ARG A 142 2.17 16.76 -10.85
C ARG A 142 2.11 18.14 -10.19
N ALA A 143 1.19 18.99 -10.60
CA ALA A 143 1.02 20.30 -9.97
C ALA A 143 0.59 20.17 -8.49
N SER A 144 -0.32 19.24 -8.18
CA SER A 144 -0.75 18.97 -6.82
C SER A 144 0.37 18.38 -5.95
N SER A 145 1.26 17.56 -6.50
CA SER A 145 2.38 16.95 -5.76
C SER A 145 3.43 17.95 -5.26
N THR A 146 3.40 19.15 -5.79
CA THR A 146 4.33 20.25 -5.42
C THR A 146 3.62 21.43 -4.76
N ALA A 147 2.34 21.29 -4.41
CA ALA A 147 1.55 22.37 -3.80
C ALA A 147 2.04 22.77 -2.39
N TYR A 148 2.67 21.84 -1.69
CA TYR A 148 3.28 22.02 -0.36
C TYR A 148 4.58 21.21 -0.27
N ASP A 149 5.41 21.51 0.73
CA ASP A 149 6.61 20.74 1.07
C ASP A 149 6.21 19.48 1.87
N PHE A 150 5.64 18.50 1.20
CA PHE A 150 5.27 17.22 1.79
C PHE A 150 6.51 16.42 2.21
N ASP A 151 6.41 15.68 3.33
CA ASP A 151 7.45 14.74 3.72
C ASP A 151 7.48 13.54 2.78
N TYR A 152 6.30 13.12 2.33
CA TYR A 152 6.12 12.03 1.35
C TYR A 152 4.72 12.07 0.74
N LEU A 153 4.58 11.35 -0.36
CA LEU A 153 3.33 11.20 -1.08
C LEU A 153 2.99 9.73 -1.28
N LEU A 154 1.74 9.38 -1.02
CA LEU A 154 1.16 8.11 -1.43
C LEU A 154 0.53 8.28 -2.81
N GLY A 155 0.72 7.28 -3.66
CA GLY A 155 -0.01 7.16 -4.92
C GLY A 155 -1.07 6.09 -4.81
N SER A 156 -2.31 6.43 -5.16
CA SER A 156 -3.48 5.57 -5.09
C SER A 156 -4.22 5.53 -6.41
N VAL A 157 -4.89 4.42 -6.68
CA VAL A 157 -5.86 4.30 -7.77
C VAL A 157 -7.23 4.07 -7.14
N HIS A 158 -8.12 5.07 -7.20
CA HIS A 158 -9.50 4.99 -6.75
C HIS A 158 -10.49 5.08 -7.92
N PHE A 159 -10.00 5.42 -9.11
CA PHE A 159 -10.81 5.59 -10.31
C PHE A 159 -10.31 4.72 -11.45
N ILE A 160 -11.26 4.08 -12.14
CA ILE A 160 -11.06 3.45 -13.45
C ILE A 160 -11.79 4.33 -14.47
N GLY A 161 -11.04 5.03 -15.32
CA GLY A 161 -11.60 6.13 -16.07
C GLY A 161 -12.15 7.19 -15.12
N ARG A 162 -13.48 7.40 -15.14
CA ARG A 162 -14.17 8.34 -14.23
C ARG A 162 -15.00 7.66 -13.15
N TRP A 163 -14.96 6.35 -13.06
CA TRP A 163 -15.70 5.58 -12.08
C TRP A 163 -14.88 5.38 -10.81
N GLY A 164 -15.36 5.93 -9.68
CA GLY A 164 -14.86 5.64 -8.35
C GLY A 164 -15.32 4.24 -7.94
N PHE A 165 -14.48 3.25 -8.14
CA PHE A 165 -14.86 1.84 -8.05
C PHE A 165 -15.07 1.36 -6.60
N ASP A 166 -14.61 2.11 -5.64
CA ASP A 166 -14.69 1.82 -4.20
C ASP A 166 -15.82 2.60 -3.48
N ASP A 167 -16.61 3.40 -4.22
CA ASP A 167 -17.76 4.15 -3.70
C ASP A 167 -18.94 3.24 -3.25
N GLY A 168 -19.07 2.05 -3.85
CA GLY A 168 -20.14 1.13 -3.49
C GLY A 168 -20.07 -0.25 -4.14
N ALA A 169 -20.76 -1.21 -3.51
CA ALA A 169 -20.74 -2.61 -3.92
C ALA A 169 -21.70 -2.94 -5.08
N ASP A 170 -22.74 -2.12 -5.32
CA ASP A 170 -23.80 -2.48 -6.26
C ASP A 170 -23.33 -2.61 -7.71
N PRO A 171 -22.44 -1.76 -8.25
CA PRO A 171 -21.90 -1.97 -9.59
C PRO A 171 -21.16 -3.32 -9.69
N TRP A 172 -20.39 -3.71 -8.67
CA TRP A 172 -19.65 -4.97 -8.65
C TRP A 172 -20.56 -6.19 -8.62
N ARG A 173 -21.68 -6.12 -7.86
CA ARG A 173 -22.67 -7.21 -7.79
C ARG A 173 -23.40 -7.44 -9.11
N ALA A 174 -23.50 -6.41 -9.94
CA ALA A 174 -24.16 -6.49 -11.23
C ALA A 174 -23.26 -7.05 -12.34
N MET A 175 -21.93 -7.07 -12.13
CA MET A 175 -20.95 -7.53 -13.12
C MET A 175 -20.79 -9.04 -13.11
N SER A 176 -20.63 -9.62 -14.32
CA SER A 176 -20.13 -10.97 -14.50
C SER A 176 -18.64 -11.08 -14.11
N GLN A 177 -18.13 -12.33 -14.03
CA GLN A 177 -16.71 -12.56 -13.80
C GLN A 177 -15.82 -11.86 -14.84
N GLU A 178 -16.20 -11.96 -16.12
CA GLU A 178 -15.47 -11.38 -17.25
C GLU A 178 -15.47 -9.86 -17.19
N GLU A 179 -16.58 -9.23 -16.82
CA GLU A 179 -16.66 -7.78 -16.65
C GLU A 179 -15.81 -7.29 -15.48
N CYS A 180 -15.80 -8.00 -14.34
CA CYS A 180 -14.89 -7.72 -13.24
C CYS A 180 -13.42 -7.81 -13.67
N GLU A 181 -13.05 -8.83 -14.46
CA GLU A 181 -11.68 -9.02 -14.94
C GLU A 181 -11.20 -7.89 -15.85
N VAL A 182 -12.09 -7.30 -16.64
CA VAL A 182 -11.78 -6.09 -17.42
C VAL A 182 -11.42 -4.94 -16.47
N GLN A 183 -12.18 -4.74 -15.39
CA GLN A 183 -11.90 -3.68 -14.42
C GLN A 183 -10.58 -3.91 -13.68
N TYR A 184 -10.27 -5.16 -13.28
CA TYR A 184 -8.99 -5.46 -12.65
C TYR A 184 -7.81 -5.20 -13.59
N THR A 185 -7.97 -5.51 -14.87
CA THR A 185 -6.94 -5.24 -15.88
C THR A 185 -6.69 -3.74 -16.01
N HIS A 186 -7.74 -2.93 -16.17
CA HIS A 186 -7.63 -1.47 -16.24
C HIS A 186 -7.03 -0.88 -14.96
N TYR A 187 -7.41 -1.39 -13.80
CA TYR A 187 -6.83 -0.97 -12.52
C TYR A 187 -5.32 -1.18 -12.48
N PHE A 188 -4.84 -2.37 -12.82
CA PHE A 188 -3.41 -2.66 -12.78
C PHE A 188 -2.62 -1.98 -13.90
N GLU A 189 -3.24 -1.65 -15.03
CA GLU A 189 -2.63 -0.79 -16.05
C GLU A 189 -2.48 0.65 -15.53
N ALA A 190 -3.50 1.21 -14.88
CA ALA A 190 -3.43 2.52 -14.22
C ALA A 190 -2.40 2.52 -13.09
N TRP A 191 -2.35 1.45 -12.29
CA TRP A 191 -1.38 1.27 -11.21
C TRP A 191 0.06 1.19 -11.75
N GLU A 192 0.32 0.44 -12.82
CA GLU A 192 1.64 0.41 -13.49
C GLU A 192 2.05 1.82 -13.98
N ALA A 193 1.12 2.57 -14.58
CA ALA A 193 1.38 3.94 -15.03
C ALA A 193 1.67 4.89 -13.87
N MET A 194 0.94 4.79 -12.78
CA MET A 194 1.19 5.52 -11.54
C MET A 194 2.61 5.27 -11.01
N LEU A 195 2.99 4.00 -10.91
CA LEU A 195 4.32 3.60 -10.41
C LEU A 195 5.45 4.11 -11.32
N ALA A 196 5.23 4.14 -12.62
CA ALA A 196 6.20 4.65 -13.59
C ALA A 196 6.31 6.18 -13.61
N SER A 197 5.38 6.90 -12.98
CA SER A 197 5.34 8.38 -13.00
C SER A 197 6.49 9.04 -12.26
N GLY A 198 7.04 8.37 -11.23
CA GLY A 198 8.09 8.90 -10.36
C GLY A 198 7.64 10.03 -9.43
N LEU A 199 6.33 10.19 -9.21
CA LEU A 199 5.76 11.27 -8.40
C LEU A 199 5.61 10.91 -6.92
N PHE A 200 5.61 9.64 -6.56
CA PHE A 200 5.19 9.16 -5.25
C PHE A 200 6.32 8.42 -4.53
N ASN A 201 6.18 8.30 -3.21
CA ASN A 201 7.11 7.57 -2.35
C ASN A 201 6.57 6.17 -1.98
N ILE A 202 5.26 6.05 -1.80
CA ILE A 202 4.59 4.82 -1.37
C ILE A 202 3.44 4.54 -2.34
N ALA A 203 3.31 3.29 -2.78
CA ALA A 203 2.14 2.79 -3.50
C ALA A 203 1.12 2.30 -2.47
N ALA A 204 0.05 3.06 -2.27
CA ALA A 204 -1.00 2.76 -1.31
C ALA A 204 -1.79 1.52 -1.74
N HIS A 205 -2.28 0.74 -0.76
CA HIS A 205 -3.19 -0.41 -0.91
C HIS A 205 -3.22 -1.04 -2.33
N PRO A 206 -2.16 -1.76 -2.75
CA PRO A 206 -1.86 -2.12 -4.16
C PRO A 206 -2.95 -2.89 -4.90
N ASP A 207 -3.89 -3.48 -4.18
CA ASP A 207 -5.00 -4.26 -4.75
C ASP A 207 -6.35 -3.87 -4.12
N LEU A 208 -6.56 -2.57 -3.86
CA LEU A 208 -7.81 -2.02 -3.35
C LEU A 208 -9.01 -2.44 -4.21
N ILE A 209 -8.80 -2.64 -5.51
CA ILE A 209 -9.83 -3.03 -6.47
C ILE A 209 -10.65 -4.27 -6.05
N LYS A 210 -10.12 -5.13 -5.18
CA LYS A 210 -10.82 -6.33 -4.68
C LYS A 210 -11.88 -6.04 -3.61
N ILE A 211 -12.02 -4.78 -3.18
CA ILE A 211 -12.79 -4.38 -2.01
C ILE A 211 -14.22 -4.94 -1.95
N PHE A 212 -14.91 -5.05 -3.09
CA PHE A 212 -16.29 -5.54 -3.19
C PHE A 212 -16.44 -6.83 -4.01
N SER A 213 -15.33 -7.37 -4.53
CA SER A 213 -15.35 -8.50 -5.47
C SER A 213 -14.16 -9.45 -5.25
N VAL A 214 -13.88 -9.77 -3.97
CA VAL A 214 -12.67 -10.48 -3.55
C VAL A 214 -12.54 -11.88 -4.17
N GLU A 215 -13.65 -12.63 -4.30
CA GLU A 215 -13.63 -13.97 -4.89
C GLU A 215 -13.30 -13.91 -6.39
N GLN A 216 -13.93 -12.99 -7.13
CA GLN A 216 -13.68 -12.76 -8.54
C GLN A 216 -12.24 -12.29 -8.78
N PHE A 217 -11.73 -11.42 -7.89
CA PHE A 217 -10.36 -10.97 -7.94
C PHE A 217 -9.36 -12.12 -7.78
N HIS A 218 -9.57 -13.02 -6.84
CA HIS A 218 -8.70 -14.18 -6.66
C HIS A 218 -8.70 -15.10 -7.89
N ILE A 219 -9.88 -15.33 -8.50
CA ILE A 219 -9.98 -16.10 -9.75
C ILE A 219 -9.13 -15.44 -10.86
N TRP A 220 -9.26 -14.12 -11.01
CA TRP A 220 -8.48 -13.35 -12.00
C TRP A 220 -6.98 -13.41 -11.69
N LEU A 221 -6.58 -13.18 -10.45
CA LEU A 221 -5.17 -13.12 -10.03
C LEU A 221 -4.45 -14.47 -10.20
N HIS A 222 -5.17 -15.59 -10.26
CA HIS A 222 -4.57 -16.90 -10.53
C HIS A 222 -4.21 -17.13 -12.00
N LYS A 223 -4.71 -16.31 -12.93
CA LYS A 223 -4.43 -16.43 -14.37
C LYS A 223 -2.99 -15.98 -14.66
N PRO A 224 -2.25 -16.68 -15.55
CA PRO A 224 -0.87 -16.31 -15.89
C PRO A 224 -0.72 -14.87 -16.41
N GLN A 225 -1.64 -14.43 -17.28
CA GLN A 225 -1.62 -13.07 -17.85
C GLN A 225 -1.85 -11.98 -16.79
N SER A 226 -2.70 -12.26 -15.81
CA SER A 226 -2.96 -11.33 -14.69
C SER A 226 -1.74 -11.20 -13.79
N ARG A 227 -1.07 -12.31 -13.48
CA ARG A 227 0.19 -12.31 -12.73
C ARG A 227 1.29 -11.56 -13.46
N GLU A 228 1.36 -11.69 -14.77
CA GLU A 228 2.35 -10.95 -15.57
C GLU A 228 2.08 -9.45 -15.52
N LEU A 229 0.81 -9.03 -15.62
CA LEU A 229 0.42 -7.63 -15.48
C LEU A 229 0.81 -7.07 -14.10
N VAL A 230 0.48 -7.78 -13.03
CA VAL A 230 0.89 -7.40 -11.66
C VAL A 230 2.42 -7.33 -11.55
N ARG A 231 3.15 -8.31 -12.10
CA ARG A 231 4.63 -8.34 -12.10
C ARG A 231 5.23 -7.15 -12.83
N ARG A 232 4.62 -6.68 -13.91
CA ARG A 232 5.05 -5.46 -14.61
C ARG A 232 4.93 -4.24 -13.69
N GLY A 233 3.79 -4.09 -12.99
CA GLY A 233 3.61 -3.03 -12.01
C GLY A 233 4.65 -3.10 -10.88
N LEU A 234 4.88 -4.28 -10.29
CA LEU A 234 5.92 -4.47 -9.27
C LEU A 234 7.33 -4.14 -9.80
N THR A 235 7.58 -4.41 -11.09
CA THR A 235 8.83 -4.02 -11.75
C THR A 235 8.95 -2.51 -11.88
N ALA A 236 7.87 -1.81 -12.19
CA ALA A 236 7.83 -0.35 -12.22
C ALA A 236 8.05 0.23 -10.82
N LEU A 237 7.43 -0.35 -9.77
CA LEU A 237 7.63 0.02 -8.38
C LEU A 237 9.12 -0.11 -7.98
N ARG A 238 9.75 -1.22 -8.30
CA ARG A 238 11.19 -1.42 -8.04
C ARG A 238 12.05 -0.36 -8.71
N LYS A 239 11.74 -0.02 -9.95
CA LYS A 239 12.50 0.98 -10.73
C LYS A 239 12.31 2.40 -10.21
N SER A 240 11.12 2.73 -9.72
CA SER A 240 10.81 4.06 -9.17
C SER A 240 11.42 4.29 -7.79
N GLY A 241 11.81 3.23 -7.07
CA GLY A 241 12.31 3.31 -5.69
C GLY A 241 11.21 3.53 -4.65
N MET A 242 9.94 3.43 -5.04
CA MET A 242 8.79 3.49 -4.13
C MET A 242 8.76 2.27 -3.21
N SER A 243 8.06 2.40 -2.08
CA SER A 243 7.68 1.28 -1.22
C SER A 243 6.27 0.80 -1.54
N MET A 244 6.05 -0.49 -1.40
CA MET A 244 4.71 -1.07 -1.45
C MET A 244 4.06 -1.01 -0.06
N GLU A 245 2.88 -0.45 0.02
CA GLU A 245 2.12 -0.45 1.28
C GLU A 245 1.58 -1.84 1.62
N ILE A 246 1.67 -2.21 2.90
CA ILE A 246 0.92 -3.31 3.49
C ILE A 246 -0.07 -2.69 4.45
N SER A 247 -1.37 -2.77 4.13
CA SER A 247 -2.42 -2.07 4.85
C SER A 247 -3.40 -3.00 5.52
N SER A 248 -3.75 -2.66 6.76
CA SER A 248 -4.78 -3.36 7.52
C SER A 248 -6.21 -2.91 7.19
N ALA A 249 -6.38 -1.87 6.38
CA ALA A 249 -7.69 -1.32 6.03
C ALA A 249 -8.66 -2.39 5.52
N GLY A 250 -8.20 -3.25 4.63
CA GLY A 250 -9.03 -4.28 4.03
C GLY A 250 -9.64 -5.27 5.02
N ILE A 251 -9.02 -5.45 6.20
CA ILE A 251 -9.60 -6.28 7.28
C ILE A 251 -10.93 -5.69 7.78
N ARG A 252 -11.07 -4.36 7.74
CA ARG A 252 -12.26 -3.62 8.17
C ARG A 252 -13.25 -3.37 7.03
N LYS A 253 -12.78 -3.46 5.76
CA LYS A 253 -13.57 -3.28 4.55
C LYS A 253 -14.31 -4.58 4.16
N ALA A 254 -15.09 -4.53 3.09
CA ALA A 254 -15.93 -5.65 2.66
C ALA A 254 -15.13 -6.91 2.26
N CYS A 255 -13.94 -6.76 1.71
CA CYS A 255 -13.07 -7.89 1.33
C CYS A 255 -12.53 -8.68 2.52
N ARG A 256 -12.45 -8.11 3.73
CA ARG A 256 -11.94 -8.76 4.94
C ARG A 256 -10.51 -9.32 4.82
N GLU A 257 -9.71 -8.78 3.93
CA GLU A 257 -8.33 -9.18 3.67
C GLU A 257 -7.34 -8.04 3.86
N ILE A 258 -6.09 -8.38 4.16
CA ILE A 258 -4.97 -7.42 4.12
C ILE A 258 -4.73 -7.00 2.66
N TYR A 259 -4.32 -5.76 2.44
CA TYR A 259 -3.73 -5.30 1.19
C TYR A 259 -2.20 -5.36 1.29
N PRO A 260 -1.49 -5.93 0.27
CA PRO A 260 -2.03 -6.69 -0.85
C PRO A 260 -2.29 -8.17 -0.51
N ALA A 261 -2.96 -8.89 -1.44
CA ALA A 261 -3.22 -10.31 -1.36
C ALA A 261 -1.94 -11.18 -1.37
N PRO A 262 -1.97 -12.41 -0.80
CA PRO A 262 -0.79 -13.28 -0.71
C PRO A 262 -0.02 -13.51 -2.01
N PRO A 263 -0.64 -13.74 -3.19
CA PRO A 263 0.11 -13.92 -4.42
C PRO A 263 0.95 -12.69 -4.82
N ILE A 264 0.48 -11.48 -4.50
CA ILE A 264 1.23 -10.24 -4.74
C ILE A 264 2.41 -10.14 -3.76
N MET A 265 2.20 -10.50 -2.48
CA MET A 265 3.26 -10.56 -1.48
C MET A 265 4.38 -11.52 -1.86
N VAL A 266 4.04 -12.70 -2.42
CA VAL A 266 5.05 -13.64 -2.93
C VAL A 266 5.91 -12.99 -4.01
N MET A 267 5.28 -12.37 -5.01
CA MET A 267 6.01 -11.69 -6.09
C MET A 267 6.86 -10.53 -5.57
N ALA A 268 6.33 -9.75 -4.63
CA ALA A 268 7.06 -8.65 -4.01
C ALA A 268 8.29 -9.12 -3.23
N ALA A 269 8.17 -10.23 -2.48
CA ALA A 269 9.28 -10.83 -1.75
C ALA A 269 10.35 -11.42 -2.69
N GLU A 270 9.95 -12.11 -3.77
CA GLU A 270 10.86 -12.60 -4.81
C GLU A 270 11.68 -11.46 -5.46
N MET A 271 11.09 -10.27 -5.54
CA MET A 271 11.71 -9.08 -6.11
C MET A 271 12.41 -8.20 -5.07
N GLU A 272 12.42 -8.61 -3.79
CA GLU A 272 13.02 -7.85 -2.66
C GLU A 272 12.53 -6.40 -2.61
N LEU A 273 11.22 -6.19 -2.81
CA LEU A 273 10.65 -4.85 -2.82
C LEU A 273 10.63 -4.24 -1.41
N PRO A 274 10.91 -2.93 -1.27
CA PRO A 274 10.71 -2.26 0.00
C PRO A 274 9.21 -2.17 0.31
N ILE A 275 8.86 -2.31 1.59
CA ILE A 275 7.50 -2.22 2.09
C ILE A 275 7.35 -1.07 3.07
N SER A 276 6.13 -0.58 3.25
CA SER A 276 5.71 0.33 4.30
C SER A 276 4.44 -0.21 4.96
N PHE A 277 4.15 0.19 6.20
CA PHE A 277 2.95 -0.23 6.90
C PHE A 277 1.97 0.93 7.07
N ALA A 278 0.68 0.58 7.04
CA ALA A 278 -0.39 1.54 7.19
C ALA A 278 -1.67 0.93 7.78
N SER A 279 -2.42 1.76 8.50
CA SER A 279 -3.77 1.41 8.92
C SER A 279 -4.85 1.92 7.96
N ASP A 280 -4.58 2.99 7.24
CA ASP A 280 -5.58 3.74 6.47
C ASP A 280 -6.76 4.13 7.40
N ALA A 281 -6.37 4.68 8.59
CA ALA A 281 -7.31 5.01 9.64
C ALA A 281 -8.10 6.26 9.29
N HIS A 282 -9.42 6.20 9.50
CA HIS A 282 -10.34 7.32 9.33
C HIS A 282 -10.96 7.78 10.65
N VAL A 283 -10.72 7.03 11.71
CA VAL A 283 -11.13 7.35 13.08
C VAL A 283 -10.04 6.92 14.06
N THR A 284 -10.08 7.48 15.27
CA THR A 284 -9.07 7.18 16.32
C THR A 284 -8.93 5.69 16.61
N ASP A 285 -10.02 4.92 16.56
CA ASP A 285 -10.01 3.49 16.85
C ASP A 285 -9.26 2.66 15.81
N ASP A 286 -9.09 3.19 14.62
CA ASP A 286 -8.45 2.52 13.50
C ASP A 286 -6.93 2.78 13.42
N VAL A 287 -6.40 3.78 14.12
CA VAL A 287 -4.96 4.09 14.12
C VAL A 287 -4.15 2.89 14.60
N GLY A 288 -3.20 2.41 13.80
CA GLY A 288 -2.40 1.23 14.10
C GLY A 288 -3.21 -0.07 14.19
N TYR A 289 -4.45 -0.08 13.71
CA TYR A 289 -5.30 -1.28 13.76
C TYR A 289 -4.63 -2.47 13.09
N GLY A 290 -4.59 -3.59 13.81
CA GLY A 290 -4.10 -4.85 13.24
C GLY A 290 -2.59 -4.91 12.98
N PHE A 291 -1.77 -4.01 13.48
CA PHE A 291 -0.33 -3.96 13.21
C PHE A 291 0.41 -5.23 13.60
N ALA A 292 0.06 -5.87 14.71
CA ALA A 292 0.62 -7.18 15.05
C ALA A 292 0.31 -8.25 13.98
N ARG A 293 -0.88 -8.18 13.37
CA ARG A 293 -1.27 -9.07 12.26
C ARG A 293 -0.52 -8.71 10.98
N LEU A 294 -0.30 -7.41 10.69
CA LEU A 294 0.53 -6.99 9.56
C LEU A 294 1.97 -7.44 9.69
N ALA A 295 2.58 -7.30 10.88
CA ALA A 295 3.94 -7.76 11.14
C ALA A 295 4.05 -9.29 10.91
N SER A 296 3.12 -10.06 11.46
CA SER A 296 3.08 -11.51 11.25
C SER A 296 2.88 -11.88 9.77
N TYR A 297 1.99 -11.15 9.08
CA TYR A 297 1.73 -11.33 7.66
C TYR A 297 2.98 -11.08 6.82
N ALA A 298 3.60 -9.92 6.95
CA ALA A 298 4.82 -9.57 6.22
C ALA A 298 5.96 -10.54 6.52
N SER A 299 6.13 -10.92 7.81
CA SER A 299 7.15 -11.88 8.25
C SER A 299 6.99 -13.25 7.60
N ALA A 300 5.75 -13.70 7.36
CA ALA A 300 5.47 -14.98 6.69
C ALA A 300 6.01 -15.04 5.25
N PHE A 301 6.14 -13.88 4.59
CA PHE A 301 6.75 -13.76 3.25
C PHE A 301 8.24 -13.41 3.30
N GLY A 302 8.86 -13.35 4.48
CA GLY A 302 10.30 -13.11 4.62
C GLY A 302 10.71 -11.66 4.84
N PHE A 303 9.79 -10.71 4.87
CA PHE A 303 10.10 -9.32 5.21
C PHE A 303 10.50 -9.21 6.69
N ARG A 304 11.44 -8.31 6.98
CA ARG A 304 11.97 -8.06 8.34
C ARG A 304 12.16 -6.58 8.62
N GLU A 305 12.01 -5.76 7.59
CA GLU A 305 12.23 -4.33 7.62
C GLU A 305 11.14 -3.62 6.83
N TYR A 306 10.82 -2.40 7.22
CA TYR A 306 9.93 -1.50 6.50
C TYR A 306 10.58 -0.14 6.30
N THR A 307 10.03 0.63 5.38
CA THR A 307 10.55 1.95 5.02
C THR A 307 9.63 3.06 5.51
N VAL A 308 10.27 4.15 5.90
CA VAL A 308 9.66 5.43 6.23
C VAL A 308 10.27 6.50 5.33
N PHE A 309 9.49 7.49 4.96
CA PHE A 309 9.95 8.65 4.21
C PHE A 309 9.75 9.93 5.04
N ASP A 310 10.80 10.71 5.21
CA ASP A 310 10.78 12.02 5.88
C ASP A 310 11.51 13.01 4.99
N ARG A 311 10.84 14.06 4.53
CA ARG A 311 11.36 15.05 3.55
C ARG A 311 11.93 14.40 2.29
N GLY A 312 11.20 13.42 1.76
CA GLY A 312 11.59 12.63 0.60
C GLY A 312 12.76 11.65 0.84
N ARG A 313 13.33 11.60 2.04
CA ARG A 313 14.44 10.69 2.38
C ARG A 313 13.91 9.40 2.96
N ARG A 314 14.36 8.30 2.37
CA ARG A 314 14.02 6.95 2.83
C ARG A 314 14.92 6.51 3.99
N SER A 315 14.32 5.99 5.05
CA SER A 315 14.97 5.23 6.11
C SER A 315 14.37 3.84 6.22
N VAL A 316 15.11 2.90 6.78
CA VAL A 316 14.70 1.50 6.95
C VAL A 316 14.70 1.16 8.42
N HIS A 317 13.66 0.48 8.87
CA HIS A 317 13.42 0.14 10.27
C HIS A 317 13.06 -1.34 10.38
N PRO A 318 13.57 -2.07 11.38
CA PRO A 318 13.14 -3.44 11.66
C PRO A 318 11.72 -3.46 12.25
N PHE A 319 11.05 -4.60 12.11
CA PHE A 319 9.77 -4.87 12.75
C PHE A 319 9.69 -6.31 13.23
#